data_049346300af9fc91c1ef4f7ebc8c9f14
#
_entry.id   049346300af9fc91c1ef4f7ebc8c9f14
#
_cell.length_a   1.000
_cell.length_b   1.000
_cell.length_c   1.000
_cell.angle_alpha   90.00
_cell.angle_beta   90.00
_cell.angle_gamma   90.00
#
_symmetry.space_group_name_H-M   'P 1'
#
loop_
_entity.id
_entity.type
_entity.pdbx_description
1 polymer ?
#
loop_
_entity_poly.entity_id
_entity_poly.type
_entity_poly.pdbx_seq_one_letter_code
_entity_poly.pdbx_strand_id
1 'polypeptide(L)'
;CLQKRFVNEIPMDTDMVCLCNPNNPTGQLIDREVLEQVADYCQKTDTCLLLDECFHDFLEEGSVHTLLPRVKENPKLFVLRAFTKMYGMAGLRLGYGICSDTELIRRMEQVTQPWNVSVPAQAAGIAAAREQEFVAVSRQMITEQKKLLLAGLEAAGAKVYGSAANYIFFRAAPGFDTRMYRAGFMVRNCGNYDGLTEGFYRIAVRGEADNRAFLQALQELEQREG
;
A
#
# COMPACT_ATOMS: atom_id res chain seq x y z
N CYS A 1 -6.50 20.31 -8.26
CA CYS A 1 -6.27 18.96 -7.80
C CYS A 1 -6.09 18.99 -6.28
N LEU A 2 -6.77 18.15 -5.51
CA LEU A 2 -6.70 18.10 -4.03
C LEU A 2 -5.27 17.91 -3.54
N GLN A 3 -4.47 17.11 -4.23
CA GLN A 3 -3.07 16.85 -3.87
C GLN A 3 -2.21 18.13 -3.85
N LYS A 4 -2.41 19.06 -4.79
CA LYS A 4 -1.61 20.31 -4.85
C LYS A 4 -1.90 21.30 -3.70
N ARG A 5 -3.00 21.13 -2.96
CA ARG A 5 -3.34 21.96 -1.79
C ARG A 5 -2.82 21.37 -0.48
N PHE A 6 -2.44 20.09 -0.47
CA PHE A 6 -2.11 19.35 0.75
C PHE A 6 -1.03 20.04 1.60
N VAL A 7 0.06 20.52 0.96
CA VAL A 7 1.15 21.19 1.70
C VAL A 7 0.66 22.43 2.44
N ASN A 8 -0.27 23.21 1.85
CA ASN A 8 -0.80 24.42 2.45
C ASN A 8 -1.81 24.13 3.59
N GLU A 9 -2.25 22.90 3.72
CA GLU A 9 -3.21 22.46 4.75
C GLU A 9 -2.52 21.83 5.96
N ILE A 10 -1.18 21.63 5.91
CA ILE A 10 -0.40 21.12 7.04
C ILE A 10 -0.31 22.23 8.11
N PRO A 11 -0.82 22.01 9.35
CA PRO A 11 -0.70 23.00 10.41
C PRO A 11 0.76 23.34 10.73
N MET A 12 1.03 24.58 11.09
CA MET A 12 2.39 25.07 11.37
C MET A 12 3.04 24.44 12.60
N ASP A 13 2.25 23.90 13.52
CA ASP A 13 2.66 23.24 14.76
C ASP A 13 2.68 21.70 14.63
N THR A 14 2.75 21.19 13.40
CA THR A 14 2.79 19.75 13.13
C THR A 14 4.17 19.18 13.42
N ASP A 15 4.26 18.19 14.33
CA ASP A 15 5.50 17.47 14.63
C ASP A 15 5.83 16.38 13.61
N MET A 16 4.78 15.73 13.06
CA MET A 16 4.94 14.62 12.13
C MET A 16 3.82 14.59 11.07
N VAL A 17 4.24 14.37 9.83
CA VAL A 17 3.35 14.06 8.70
C VAL A 17 3.53 12.60 8.32
N CYS A 18 2.43 11.83 8.27
CA CYS A 18 2.44 10.43 7.85
C CYS A 18 1.75 10.29 6.50
N LEU A 19 2.47 9.78 5.50
CA LEU A 19 1.95 9.52 4.16
C LEU A 19 2.16 8.05 3.79
N CYS A 20 1.20 7.47 3.07
CA CYS A 20 1.29 6.12 2.54
C CYS A 20 1.30 6.16 1.00
N ASN A 21 2.34 5.61 0.37
CA ASN A 21 2.53 5.67 -1.08
C ASN A 21 3.10 4.35 -1.66
N PRO A 22 2.30 3.49 -2.33
CA PRO A 22 0.87 3.63 -2.64
C PRO A 22 -0.03 3.66 -1.40
N ASN A 23 -1.11 4.44 -1.46
CA ASN A 23 -2.01 4.59 -0.33
C ASN A 23 -2.89 3.33 -0.11
N ASN A 24 -3.04 2.92 1.14
CA ASN A 24 -3.99 1.89 1.56
C ASN A 24 -5.16 2.56 2.34
N PRO A 25 -6.42 2.46 1.89
CA PRO A 25 -6.94 1.41 1.01
C PRO A 25 -7.07 1.78 -0.48
N THR A 26 -6.82 3.04 -0.87
CA THR A 26 -7.23 3.56 -2.18
C THR A 26 -6.38 3.05 -3.35
N GLY A 27 -5.19 2.52 -3.10
CA GLY A 27 -4.27 2.09 -4.15
C GLY A 27 -3.77 3.21 -5.07
N GLN A 28 -3.95 4.47 -4.66
CA GLN A 28 -3.50 5.62 -5.42
C GLN A 28 -2.07 6.00 -5.06
N LEU A 29 -1.37 6.56 -6.03
CA LEU A 29 -0.07 7.17 -5.85
C LEU A 29 -0.22 8.66 -5.61
N ILE A 30 0.68 9.19 -4.81
CA ILE A 30 0.86 10.64 -4.68
C ILE A 30 1.78 11.11 -5.80
N ASP A 31 1.42 12.21 -6.46
CA ASP A 31 2.24 12.79 -7.51
C ASP A 31 3.65 13.09 -6.97
N ARG A 32 4.68 12.76 -7.75
CA ARG A 32 6.08 12.97 -7.36
C ARG A 32 6.35 14.40 -6.92
N GLU A 33 5.85 15.37 -7.66
CA GLU A 33 5.98 16.79 -7.35
C GLU A 33 5.40 17.14 -5.97
N VAL A 34 4.26 16.55 -5.61
CA VAL A 34 3.62 16.77 -4.30
C VAL A 34 4.44 16.12 -3.19
N LEU A 35 4.96 14.90 -3.40
CA LEU A 35 5.85 14.25 -2.43
C LEU A 35 7.10 15.09 -2.15
N GLU A 36 7.74 15.64 -3.20
CA GLU A 36 8.90 16.51 -3.05
C GLU A 36 8.55 17.79 -2.30
N GLN A 37 7.42 18.43 -2.62
CA GLN A 37 6.95 19.64 -1.93
C GLN A 37 6.70 19.38 -0.44
N VAL A 38 6.09 18.24 -0.09
CA VAL A 38 5.88 17.85 1.31
C VAL A 38 7.21 17.59 2.01
N ALA A 39 8.15 16.90 1.36
CA ALA A 39 9.46 16.63 1.94
C ALA A 39 10.26 17.93 2.19
N ASP A 40 10.21 18.88 1.25
CA ASP A 40 10.86 20.18 1.40
C ASP A 40 10.19 21.03 2.49
N TYR A 41 8.86 21.00 2.58
CA TYR A 41 8.12 21.67 3.65
C TYR A 41 8.52 21.10 5.02
N CYS A 42 8.45 19.79 5.19
CA CYS A 42 8.78 19.13 6.44
C CYS A 42 10.23 19.40 6.88
N GLN A 43 11.17 19.42 5.92
CA GLN A 43 12.56 19.76 6.21
C GLN A 43 12.72 21.22 6.70
N LYS A 44 11.98 22.17 6.09
CA LYS A 44 12.05 23.60 6.45
C LYS A 44 11.37 23.92 7.78
N THR A 45 10.33 23.19 8.15
CA THR A 45 9.55 23.40 9.37
C THR A 45 9.97 22.52 10.54
N ASP A 46 11.06 21.77 10.39
CA ASP A 46 11.57 20.81 11.39
C ASP A 46 10.57 19.66 11.71
N THR A 47 9.62 19.40 10.81
CA THR A 47 8.58 18.37 10.89
C THR A 47 9.13 17.02 10.40
N CYS A 48 8.85 15.91 11.09
CA CYS A 48 9.19 14.58 10.59
C CYS A 48 8.23 14.14 9.50
N LEU A 49 8.76 13.69 8.34
CA LEU A 49 7.96 13.04 7.30
C LEU A 49 8.16 11.52 7.37
N LEU A 50 7.14 10.80 7.84
CA LEU A 50 7.06 9.35 7.78
C LEU A 50 6.39 8.92 6.48
N LEU A 51 7.13 8.36 5.55
CA LEU A 51 6.63 7.86 4.28
C LEU A 51 6.55 6.33 4.29
N ASP A 52 5.32 5.80 4.35
CA ASP A 52 5.07 4.36 4.28
C ASP A 52 5.06 3.90 2.82
N GLU A 53 6.15 3.25 2.42
CA GLU A 53 6.33 2.64 1.11
C GLU A 53 6.22 1.08 1.18
N CYS A 54 5.48 0.51 2.13
CA CYS A 54 5.36 -0.95 2.29
C CYS A 54 4.77 -1.67 1.08
N PHE A 55 4.05 -0.98 0.21
CA PHE A 55 3.51 -1.52 -1.05
C PHE A 55 4.30 -1.09 -2.29
N HIS A 56 5.39 -0.37 -2.11
CA HIS A 56 6.16 0.21 -3.21
C HIS A 56 6.78 -0.85 -4.14
N ASP A 57 7.17 -2.01 -3.61
CA ASP A 57 7.80 -3.08 -4.40
C ASP A 57 6.88 -3.67 -5.49
N PHE A 58 5.58 -3.38 -5.45
CA PHE A 58 4.61 -3.77 -6.48
C PHE A 58 4.56 -2.81 -7.68
N LEU A 59 5.23 -1.66 -7.62
CA LEU A 59 5.24 -0.69 -8.70
C LEU A 59 6.21 -1.12 -9.81
N GLU A 60 5.77 -1.02 -11.07
CA GLU A 60 6.61 -1.32 -12.24
C GLU A 60 7.76 -0.32 -12.35
N GLU A 61 7.46 0.97 -12.22
CA GLU A 61 8.41 2.08 -12.27
C GLU A 61 8.69 2.64 -10.86
N GLY A 62 9.00 1.76 -9.91
CA GLY A 62 9.15 2.13 -8.51
C GLY A 62 10.11 3.30 -8.25
N SER A 63 11.20 3.41 -9.00
CA SER A 63 12.19 4.48 -8.84
C SER A 63 11.61 5.90 -8.99
N VAL A 64 10.55 6.06 -9.79
CA VAL A 64 9.89 7.36 -10.00
C VAL A 64 9.03 7.78 -8.81
N HIS A 65 8.55 6.83 -8.01
CA HIS A 65 7.56 7.06 -6.95
C HIS A 65 8.13 7.00 -5.53
N THR A 66 9.44 6.84 -5.35
CA THR A 66 10.10 6.77 -4.04
C THR A 66 10.84 8.05 -3.69
N LEU A 67 10.82 8.46 -2.42
CA LEU A 67 11.72 9.49 -1.90
C LEU A 67 13.02 8.92 -1.32
N LEU A 68 13.29 7.64 -1.46
CA LEU A 68 14.50 7.01 -0.92
C LEU A 68 15.81 7.73 -1.30
N PRO A 69 16.01 8.22 -2.54
CA PRO A 69 17.21 9.00 -2.89
C PRO A 69 17.40 10.28 -2.07
N ARG A 70 16.30 10.88 -1.59
CA ARG A 70 16.32 12.11 -0.78
C ARG A 70 16.73 11.91 0.67
N VAL A 71 16.70 10.67 1.18
CA VAL A 71 16.96 10.37 2.61
C VAL A 71 18.33 10.88 3.06
N LYS A 72 19.37 10.81 2.21
CA LYS A 72 20.72 11.26 2.57
C LYS A 72 20.80 12.77 2.85
N GLU A 73 19.98 13.55 2.17
CA GLU A 73 19.99 15.01 2.20
C GLU A 73 18.89 15.60 3.10
N ASN A 74 17.93 14.77 3.49
CA ASN A 74 16.81 15.18 4.32
C ASN A 74 16.71 14.33 5.61
N PRO A 75 17.27 14.78 6.74
CA PRO A 75 17.22 14.05 8.00
C PRO A 75 15.80 13.98 8.61
N LYS A 76 14.86 14.77 8.12
CA LYS A 76 13.45 14.72 8.53
C LYS A 76 12.63 13.68 7.79
N LEU A 77 13.20 13.02 6.77
CA LEU A 77 12.54 11.98 6.00
C LEU A 77 12.86 10.59 6.58
N PHE A 78 11.80 9.88 6.97
CA PHE A 78 11.85 8.49 7.40
C PHE A 78 11.01 7.63 6.44
N VAL A 79 11.64 6.73 5.70
CA VAL A 79 10.98 5.83 4.75
C VAL A 79 10.80 4.45 5.37
N LEU A 80 9.56 3.93 5.37
CA LEU A 80 9.25 2.56 5.80
C LEU A 80 9.15 1.61 4.61
N ARG A 81 9.73 0.42 4.76
CA ARG A 81 9.63 -0.71 3.83
C ARG A 81 9.31 -2.00 4.58
N ALA A 82 8.70 -2.96 3.91
CA ALA A 82 8.30 -4.19 4.56
C ALA A 82 8.48 -5.44 3.67
N PHE A 83 8.91 -6.52 4.27
CA PHE A 83 8.94 -7.84 3.65
C PHE A 83 7.57 -8.54 3.68
N THR A 84 6.63 -8.01 4.46
CA THR A 84 5.34 -8.65 4.75
C THR A 84 4.44 -8.82 3.54
N LYS A 85 4.58 -7.97 2.51
CA LYS A 85 3.70 -7.91 1.35
C LYS A 85 4.29 -8.62 0.14
N MET A 86 5.33 -8.06 -0.47
CA MET A 86 5.95 -8.60 -1.68
C MET A 86 6.43 -10.05 -1.48
N TYR A 87 7.05 -10.35 -0.36
CA TYR A 87 7.61 -11.68 -0.08
C TYR A 87 6.64 -12.61 0.68
N GLY A 88 5.39 -12.20 0.89
CA GLY A 88 4.39 -13.04 1.55
C GLY A 88 4.69 -13.38 3.02
N MET A 89 5.60 -12.67 3.68
CA MET A 89 6.10 -12.96 5.03
C MET A 89 5.32 -12.22 6.13
N ALA A 90 4.01 -12.10 6.00
CA ALA A 90 3.18 -11.36 6.95
C ALA A 90 3.27 -11.88 8.39
N GLY A 91 3.41 -13.19 8.56
CA GLY A 91 3.52 -13.85 9.86
C GLY A 91 4.88 -13.64 10.57
N LEU A 92 5.95 -13.36 9.83
CA LEU A 92 7.29 -13.14 10.38
C LEU A 92 7.50 -11.73 10.95
N ARG A 93 6.61 -10.78 10.66
CA ARG A 93 6.64 -9.41 11.19
C ARG A 93 7.94 -8.66 10.93
N LEU A 94 8.44 -8.68 9.68
CA LEU A 94 9.69 -8.05 9.28
C LEU A 94 9.44 -6.83 8.39
N GLY A 95 10.11 -5.74 8.73
CA GLY A 95 10.19 -4.50 7.98
C GLY A 95 11.43 -3.72 8.39
N TYR A 96 11.66 -2.59 7.77
CA TYR A 96 12.78 -1.72 8.08
C TYR A 96 12.44 -0.25 7.78
N GLY A 97 13.10 0.64 8.52
CA GLY A 97 13.06 2.07 8.28
C GLY A 97 14.40 2.58 7.76
N ILE A 98 14.37 3.62 6.97
CA ILE A 98 15.55 4.26 6.39
C ILE A 98 15.47 5.76 6.70
N CYS A 99 16.47 6.26 7.42
CA CYS A 99 16.60 7.66 7.80
C CYS A 99 18.09 8.03 7.88
N SER A 100 18.44 9.27 7.62
CA SER A 100 19.81 9.79 7.81
C SER A 100 20.04 10.44 9.17
N ASP A 101 18.99 10.70 9.96
CA ASP A 101 19.12 11.19 11.34
C ASP A 101 19.54 10.05 12.28
N THR A 102 20.84 9.96 12.53
CA THR A 102 21.43 8.94 13.39
C THR A 102 21.02 9.09 14.87
N GLU A 103 20.70 10.31 15.32
CA GLU A 103 20.22 10.54 16.68
C GLU A 103 18.79 10.03 16.86
N LEU A 104 17.91 10.23 15.86
CA LEU A 104 16.58 9.63 15.86
C LEU A 104 16.68 8.10 15.92
N ILE A 105 17.52 7.48 15.08
CA ILE A 105 17.73 6.03 15.09
C ILE A 105 18.20 5.55 16.46
N ARG A 106 19.19 6.23 17.07
CA ARG A 106 19.68 5.88 18.40
C ARG A 106 18.59 5.97 19.48
N ARG A 107 17.72 6.98 19.43
CA ARG A 107 16.57 7.10 20.35
C ARG A 107 15.55 5.98 20.13
N MET A 108 15.27 5.61 18.88
CA MET A 108 14.39 4.48 18.57
C MET A 108 14.95 3.17 19.13
N GLU A 109 16.26 2.92 19.00
CA GLU A 109 16.92 1.75 19.58
C GLU A 109 16.77 1.68 21.09
N GLN A 110 16.88 2.82 21.80
CA GLN A 110 16.75 2.89 23.27
C GLN A 110 15.35 2.52 23.79
N VAL A 111 14.29 2.79 23.00
CA VAL A 111 12.90 2.49 23.38
C VAL A 111 12.38 1.21 22.78
N THR A 112 13.16 0.61 21.86
CA THR A 112 12.78 -0.65 21.20
C THR A 112 13.03 -1.82 22.16
N GLN A 113 12.06 -2.71 22.26
CA GLN A 113 12.19 -3.91 23.10
C GLN A 113 13.33 -4.82 22.60
N PRO A 114 14.08 -5.48 23.51
CA PRO A 114 15.08 -6.46 23.13
C PRO A 114 14.47 -7.58 22.25
N TRP A 115 15.24 -8.03 21.26
CA TRP A 115 14.85 -9.12 20.33
C TRP A 115 13.54 -8.86 19.57
N ASN A 116 13.26 -7.61 19.24
CA ASN A 116 12.08 -7.21 18.48
C ASN A 116 11.94 -7.90 17.11
N VAL A 117 13.05 -8.38 16.53
CA VAL A 117 13.07 -9.18 15.29
C VAL A 117 13.58 -10.59 15.62
N SER A 118 12.72 -11.59 15.40
CA SER A 118 13.04 -12.99 15.65
C SER A 118 14.14 -13.52 14.72
N VAL A 119 14.93 -14.51 15.18
CA VAL A 119 15.97 -15.14 14.36
C VAL A 119 15.43 -15.70 13.04
N PRO A 120 14.27 -16.40 12.99
CA PRO A 120 13.68 -16.83 11.72
C PRO A 120 13.34 -15.66 10.78
N ALA A 121 12.85 -14.52 11.31
CA ALA A 121 12.56 -13.35 10.50
C ALA A 121 13.83 -12.74 9.90
N GLN A 122 14.92 -12.66 10.68
CA GLN A 122 16.23 -12.19 10.19
C GLN A 122 16.75 -13.07 9.05
N ALA A 123 16.77 -14.39 9.25
CA ALA A 123 17.24 -15.34 8.24
C ALA A 123 16.40 -15.26 6.96
N ALA A 124 15.08 -15.22 7.09
CA ALA A 124 14.17 -15.08 5.95
C ALA A 124 14.36 -13.75 5.21
N GLY A 125 14.55 -12.64 5.94
CA GLY A 125 14.80 -11.32 5.36
C GLY A 125 16.09 -11.27 4.55
N ILE A 126 17.17 -11.85 5.06
CA ILE A 126 18.46 -11.95 4.35
C ILE A 126 18.32 -12.77 3.06
N ALA A 127 17.59 -13.89 3.10
CA ALA A 127 17.31 -14.69 1.93
C ALA A 127 16.46 -13.91 0.91
N ALA A 128 15.34 -13.34 1.35
CA ALA A 128 14.40 -12.58 0.52
C ALA A 128 15.03 -11.37 -0.18
N ALA A 129 15.94 -10.67 0.49
CA ALA A 129 16.64 -9.51 -0.09
C ALA A 129 17.48 -9.85 -1.33
N ARG A 130 17.78 -11.11 -1.57
CA ARG A 130 18.54 -11.61 -2.74
C ARG A 130 17.65 -12.06 -3.90
N GLU A 131 16.35 -12.21 -3.65
CA GLU A 131 15.39 -12.80 -4.59
C GLU A 131 14.82 -11.76 -5.57
N GLN A 132 15.67 -11.15 -6.41
CA GLN A 132 15.26 -10.15 -7.39
C GLN A 132 14.36 -10.72 -8.49
N GLU A 133 14.61 -11.96 -8.92
CA GLU A 133 13.79 -12.66 -9.91
C GLU A 133 12.38 -12.90 -9.38
N PHE A 134 12.25 -13.31 -8.11
CA PHE A 134 10.94 -13.46 -7.45
C PHE A 134 10.11 -12.17 -7.50
N VAL A 135 10.76 -11.03 -7.23
CA VAL A 135 10.10 -9.72 -7.28
C VAL A 135 9.62 -9.41 -8.71
N ALA A 136 10.46 -9.63 -9.72
CA ALA A 136 10.12 -9.39 -11.12
C ALA A 136 8.95 -10.26 -11.59
N VAL A 137 9.00 -11.57 -11.34
CA VAL A 137 7.93 -12.53 -11.67
C VAL A 137 6.64 -12.20 -10.94
N SER A 138 6.72 -11.84 -9.67
CA SER A 138 5.55 -11.44 -8.88
C SER A 138 4.89 -10.19 -9.43
N ARG A 139 5.65 -9.17 -9.82
CA ARG A 139 5.13 -7.95 -10.46
C ARG A 139 4.40 -8.27 -11.76
N GLN A 140 5.02 -9.05 -12.63
CA GLN A 140 4.41 -9.45 -13.91
C GLN A 140 3.08 -10.17 -13.67
N MET A 141 3.06 -11.19 -12.82
CA MET A 141 1.86 -11.95 -12.48
C MET A 141 0.75 -11.02 -11.94
N ILE A 142 1.09 -10.11 -11.01
CA ILE A 142 0.13 -9.18 -10.44
C ILE A 142 -0.41 -8.23 -11.50
N THR A 143 0.43 -7.72 -12.41
CA THR A 143 -0.01 -6.84 -13.51
C THR A 143 -0.99 -7.54 -14.44
N GLU A 144 -0.71 -8.79 -14.82
CA GLU A 144 -1.60 -9.59 -15.68
C GLU A 144 -2.93 -9.89 -14.99
N GLN A 145 -2.87 -10.38 -13.76
CA GLN A 145 -4.05 -10.73 -12.97
C GLN A 145 -4.90 -9.51 -12.59
N LYS A 146 -4.28 -8.37 -12.38
CA LYS A 146 -4.95 -7.10 -12.13
C LYS A 146 -5.82 -6.69 -13.33
N LYS A 147 -5.31 -6.82 -14.57
CA LYS A 147 -6.08 -6.51 -15.79
C LYS A 147 -7.35 -7.36 -15.88
N LEU A 148 -7.23 -8.67 -15.56
CA LEU A 148 -8.38 -9.58 -15.53
C LEU A 148 -9.43 -9.13 -14.51
N LEU A 149 -9.03 -8.83 -13.27
CA LEU A 149 -9.94 -8.39 -12.22
C LEU A 149 -10.58 -7.04 -12.50
N LEU A 150 -9.83 -6.07 -13.07
CA LEU A 150 -10.34 -4.76 -13.45
C LEU A 150 -11.47 -4.90 -14.47
N ALA A 151 -11.22 -5.64 -15.54
CA ALA A 151 -12.23 -5.87 -16.58
C ALA A 151 -13.50 -6.56 -16.02
N GLY A 152 -13.34 -7.54 -15.13
CA GLY A 152 -14.48 -8.23 -14.52
C GLY A 152 -15.28 -7.35 -13.55
N LEU A 153 -14.62 -6.53 -12.73
CA LEU A 153 -15.28 -5.59 -11.83
C LEU A 153 -16.05 -4.50 -12.61
N GLU A 154 -15.43 -3.95 -13.66
CA GLU A 154 -16.09 -2.94 -14.52
C GLU A 154 -17.30 -3.53 -15.26
N ALA A 155 -17.20 -4.76 -15.77
CA ALA A 155 -18.31 -5.46 -16.40
C ALA A 155 -19.49 -5.69 -15.43
N ALA A 156 -19.21 -5.89 -14.14
CA ALA A 156 -20.20 -5.97 -13.06
C ALA A 156 -20.65 -4.59 -12.53
N GLY A 157 -20.37 -3.50 -13.24
CA GLY A 157 -20.81 -2.15 -12.88
C GLY A 157 -20.08 -1.50 -11.72
N ALA A 158 -18.99 -2.08 -11.22
CA ALA A 158 -18.18 -1.48 -10.17
C ALA A 158 -17.37 -0.29 -10.70
N LYS A 159 -17.25 0.78 -9.89
CA LYS A 159 -16.40 1.91 -10.22
C LYS A 159 -15.05 1.76 -9.53
N VAL A 160 -14.00 1.54 -10.31
CA VAL A 160 -12.62 1.45 -9.80
C VAL A 160 -12.02 2.83 -9.58
N TYR A 161 -11.28 3.02 -8.48
CA TYR A 161 -10.62 4.28 -8.12
C TYR A 161 -9.09 4.18 -8.09
N GLY A 162 -8.53 3.01 -7.79
CA GLY A 162 -7.08 2.84 -7.73
C GLY A 162 -6.64 1.38 -7.64
N SER A 163 -5.46 1.09 -8.18
CA SER A 163 -4.87 -0.25 -8.15
C SER A 163 -3.35 -0.24 -8.39
N ALA A 164 -2.62 0.73 -7.85
CA ALA A 164 -1.16 0.78 -8.04
C ALA A 164 -0.42 -0.38 -7.35
N ALA A 165 -0.96 -0.91 -6.25
CA ALA A 165 -0.38 -2.04 -5.52
C ALA A 165 -0.99 -3.40 -5.95
N ASN A 166 -0.86 -4.42 -5.12
CA ASN A 166 -1.43 -5.76 -5.32
C ASN A 166 -2.89 -5.89 -4.84
N TYR A 167 -3.62 -4.80 -4.90
CA TYR A 167 -5.06 -4.74 -4.57
C TYR A 167 -5.77 -3.72 -5.46
N ILE A 168 -7.09 -3.83 -5.52
CA ILE A 168 -7.97 -2.94 -6.27
C ILE A 168 -8.95 -2.30 -5.30
N PHE A 169 -9.05 -0.97 -5.32
CA PHE A 169 -10.04 -0.20 -4.58
C PHE A 169 -11.16 0.25 -5.51
N PHE A 170 -12.39 -0.05 -5.13
CA PHE A 170 -13.55 0.18 -5.98
C PHE A 170 -14.81 0.47 -5.16
N ARG A 171 -15.84 0.97 -5.84
CA ARG A 171 -17.18 1.15 -5.31
C ARG A 171 -18.15 0.20 -6.04
N ALA A 172 -19.00 -0.46 -5.26
CA ALA A 172 -20.11 -1.31 -5.72
C ALA A 172 -21.35 -1.05 -4.85
N ALA A 173 -22.46 -1.73 -5.15
CA ALA A 173 -23.68 -1.62 -4.36
C ALA A 173 -23.41 -1.98 -2.89
N PRO A 174 -24.08 -1.30 -1.93
CA PRO A 174 -24.00 -1.66 -0.51
C PRO A 174 -24.30 -3.15 -0.27
N GLY A 175 -23.59 -3.75 0.72
CA GLY A 175 -23.75 -5.19 1.00
C GLY A 175 -23.02 -6.12 0.03
N PHE A 176 -22.21 -5.59 -0.89
CA PHE A 176 -21.40 -6.39 -1.82
C PHE A 176 -20.49 -7.39 -1.08
N ASP A 177 -19.81 -6.95 -0.02
CA ASP A 177 -18.98 -7.80 0.82
C ASP A 177 -19.75 -8.97 1.45
N THR A 178 -20.97 -8.73 1.92
CA THR A 178 -21.84 -9.75 2.50
C THR A 178 -22.28 -10.78 1.45
N ARG A 179 -22.63 -10.33 0.24
CA ARG A 179 -22.99 -11.22 -0.87
C ARG A 179 -21.82 -12.10 -1.30
N MET A 180 -20.66 -11.48 -1.49
CA MET A 180 -19.42 -12.21 -1.84
C MET A 180 -18.98 -13.17 -0.72
N TYR A 181 -19.17 -12.82 0.55
CA TYR A 181 -18.89 -13.72 1.67
C TYR A 181 -19.74 -14.99 1.61
N ARG A 182 -21.04 -14.87 1.28
CA ARG A 182 -21.93 -16.04 1.09
C ARG A 182 -21.52 -16.91 -0.10
N ALA A 183 -20.86 -16.32 -1.10
CA ALA A 183 -20.27 -17.02 -2.24
C ALA A 183 -18.86 -17.58 -1.95
N GLY A 184 -18.34 -17.45 -0.69
CA GLY A 184 -17.04 -17.98 -0.27
C GLY A 184 -15.86 -17.00 -0.42
N PHE A 185 -16.11 -15.73 -0.69
CA PHE A 185 -15.04 -14.74 -0.89
C PHE A 185 -15.07 -13.60 0.12
N MET A 186 -13.96 -13.39 0.81
CA MET A 186 -13.80 -12.25 1.72
C MET A 186 -13.36 -11.00 0.94
N VAL A 187 -14.20 -9.97 1.00
CA VAL A 187 -13.93 -8.64 0.46
C VAL A 187 -13.75 -7.65 1.61
N ARG A 188 -12.71 -6.82 1.57
CA ARG A 188 -12.51 -5.79 2.58
C ARG A 188 -13.50 -4.65 2.39
N ASN A 189 -14.42 -4.48 3.33
CA ASN A 189 -15.27 -3.29 3.44
C ASN A 189 -14.42 -2.12 3.96
N CYS A 190 -14.40 -1.01 3.23
CA CYS A 190 -13.62 0.19 3.52
C CYS A 190 -14.46 1.33 4.09
N GLY A 191 -15.74 1.14 4.38
CA GLY A 191 -16.63 2.17 4.92
C GLY A 191 -16.27 2.66 6.33
N ASN A 192 -15.30 2.01 7.00
CA ASN A 192 -14.79 2.41 8.30
C ASN A 192 -13.59 3.37 8.24
N TYR A 193 -13.13 3.75 7.05
CA TYR A 193 -12.09 4.76 6.91
C TYR A 193 -12.70 6.17 6.88
N ASP A 194 -12.03 7.14 7.49
CA ASP A 194 -12.45 8.54 7.46
C ASP A 194 -12.55 9.02 6.01
N GLY A 195 -13.65 9.69 5.69
CA GLY A 195 -13.94 10.16 4.33
C GLY A 195 -14.49 9.10 3.36
N LEU A 196 -14.59 7.84 3.78
CA LEU A 196 -15.27 6.78 3.03
C LEU A 196 -16.62 6.43 3.67
N THR A 197 -17.52 5.90 2.85
CA THR A 197 -18.86 5.49 3.28
C THR A 197 -19.11 4.04 2.88
N GLU A 198 -20.30 3.54 3.18
CA GLU A 198 -20.73 2.24 2.67
C GLU A 198 -20.66 2.18 1.14
N GLY A 199 -20.32 1.01 0.61
CA GLY A 199 -20.15 0.77 -0.83
C GLY A 199 -18.72 0.86 -1.33
N PHE A 200 -17.76 1.24 -0.48
CA PHE A 200 -16.33 1.21 -0.84
C PHE A 200 -15.66 -0.08 -0.37
N TYR A 201 -15.00 -0.74 -1.30
CA TYR A 201 -14.40 -2.06 -1.08
C TYR A 201 -12.98 -2.15 -1.62
N ARG A 202 -12.24 -3.13 -1.11
CA ARG A 202 -10.91 -3.49 -1.59
C ARG A 202 -10.77 -5.01 -1.69
N ILE A 203 -10.23 -5.48 -2.81
CA ILE A 203 -9.84 -6.88 -3.01
C ILE A 203 -8.35 -6.99 -3.27
N ALA A 204 -7.74 -8.11 -2.87
CA ALA A 204 -6.37 -8.43 -3.24
C ALA A 204 -6.32 -9.04 -4.65
N VAL A 205 -5.28 -8.72 -5.39
CA VAL A 205 -4.91 -9.46 -6.61
C VAL A 205 -4.23 -10.75 -6.17
N ARG A 206 -4.76 -11.89 -6.59
CA ARG A 206 -4.27 -13.23 -6.25
C ARG A 206 -3.82 -14.00 -7.49
N GLY A 207 -3.59 -15.29 -7.35
CA GLY A 207 -3.30 -16.18 -8.48
C GLY A 207 -4.50 -16.32 -9.42
N GLU A 208 -4.23 -16.78 -10.66
CA GLU A 208 -5.23 -16.85 -11.72
C GLU A 208 -6.47 -17.66 -11.32
N ALA A 209 -6.28 -18.82 -10.69
CA ALA A 209 -7.38 -19.68 -10.28
C ALA A 209 -8.33 -18.99 -9.29
N ASP A 210 -7.77 -18.31 -8.26
CA ASP A 210 -8.55 -17.58 -7.27
C ASP A 210 -9.31 -16.40 -7.90
N ASN A 211 -8.64 -15.65 -8.80
CA ASN A 211 -9.24 -14.48 -9.44
C ASN A 211 -10.37 -14.89 -10.41
N ARG A 212 -10.19 -15.98 -11.18
CA ARG A 212 -11.24 -16.50 -12.03
C ARG A 212 -12.44 -17.02 -11.24
N ALA A 213 -12.21 -17.72 -10.14
CA ALA A 213 -13.27 -18.19 -9.26
C ALA A 213 -14.05 -17.01 -8.62
N PHE A 214 -13.34 -15.94 -8.21
CA PHE A 214 -13.96 -14.71 -7.72
C PHE A 214 -14.87 -14.07 -8.79
N LEU A 215 -14.38 -13.94 -10.03
CA LEU A 215 -15.13 -13.33 -11.12
C LEU A 215 -16.33 -14.19 -11.54
N GLN A 216 -16.19 -15.50 -11.52
CA GLN A 216 -17.32 -16.41 -11.78
C GLN A 216 -18.41 -16.24 -10.72
N ALA A 217 -18.05 -16.23 -9.42
CA ALA A 217 -19.00 -16.00 -8.35
C ALA A 217 -19.69 -14.63 -8.46
N LEU A 218 -18.95 -13.60 -8.88
CA LEU A 218 -19.50 -12.27 -9.13
C LEU A 218 -20.53 -12.29 -10.25
N GLN A 219 -20.24 -12.94 -11.38
CA GLN A 219 -21.18 -13.07 -12.50
C GLN A 219 -22.46 -13.85 -12.12
N GLU A 220 -22.32 -14.93 -11.32
CA GLU A 220 -23.47 -15.69 -10.85
C GLU A 220 -24.40 -14.88 -9.92
N LEU A 221 -23.82 -13.97 -9.12
CA LEU A 221 -24.60 -13.06 -8.28
C LEU A 221 -25.37 -12.03 -9.10
N GLU A 222 -24.73 -11.42 -10.10
CA GLU A 222 -25.38 -10.46 -11.01
C GLU A 222 -26.57 -11.09 -11.76
N GLN A 223 -26.43 -12.33 -12.23
CA GLN A 223 -27.49 -13.06 -12.93
C GLN A 223 -28.71 -13.42 -12.04
N ARG A 224 -28.54 -13.47 -10.73
CA ARG A 224 -29.62 -13.76 -9.78
C ARG A 224 -30.39 -12.51 -9.34
N GLU A 225 -29.79 -11.35 -9.48
CA GLU A 225 -30.34 -10.06 -9.04
C GLU A 225 -30.94 -9.24 -10.20
N GLY A 226 -30.64 -9.60 -11.46
CA GLY A 226 -31.21 -8.99 -12.69
C GLY A 226 -32.39 -9.80 -13.23
#